data_f77049af67ead438ba69614f70bb54df
#
_entry.id   f77049af67ead438ba69614f70bb54df
#
_cell.length_a   1.000
_cell.length_b   1.000
_cell.length_c   1.000
_cell.angle_alpha   90.00
_cell.angle_beta   90.00
_cell.angle_gamma   90.00
#
_symmetry.space_group_name_H-M   'P 1'
#
loop_
_entity.id
_entity.type
_entity.pdbx_description
1 polymer ?
#
loop_
_entity_poly.entity_id
_entity_poly.type
_entity_poly.pdbx_seq_one_letter_code
_entity_poly.pdbx_strand_id
1 'polypeptide(L)'
;MSYEQHFGLTEQPFGNAADGRFFFESPQHQEAMLRIQHSVSTMKGFTVVIGGPGAGKTLLARRVLEKLEAENEYEAALLVIVHSEVTADWLLKKIANQLGAPDPHEKKADLLPQLFERLQAIHDAGKKAVVIIDEANMLKSKEVFEEFRGLSNLEVPGRKLISVVLFGLPDLETNMAVDPPLVQRVAVKLNIKPLDAATTAGYVKHRMSIAGAKRDVFDDASLEAIHKYAQGIPRLINTLGDNALLEAFLTKKDSVNAALVQDCARDLGLQGA
;
A
#
# COMPACT_ATOMS: atom_id res chain seq x y z
N MET A 1 -15.89 21.83 22.73
CA MET A 1 -15.97 20.35 22.80
C MET A 1 -15.85 19.86 21.37
N SER A 2 -14.93 18.92 21.10
CA SER A 2 -14.77 18.32 19.76
C SER A 2 -15.63 17.06 19.64
N TYR A 3 -15.80 16.52 18.41
CA TYR A 3 -16.59 15.29 18.24
C TYR A 3 -15.90 14.09 18.91
N GLU A 4 -14.58 14.08 18.99
CA GLU A 4 -13.84 13.02 19.69
C GLU A 4 -14.24 12.99 21.18
N GLN A 5 -14.27 14.17 21.83
CA GLN A 5 -14.71 14.26 23.22
C GLN A 5 -16.16 13.85 23.41
N HIS A 6 -17.04 14.18 22.45
CA HIS A 6 -18.46 13.83 22.49
C HIS A 6 -18.67 12.29 22.45
N PHE A 7 -17.92 11.60 21.59
CA PHE A 7 -18.01 10.14 21.47
C PHE A 7 -17.05 9.38 22.39
N GLY A 8 -16.27 10.09 23.24
CA GLY A 8 -15.33 9.46 24.15
C GLY A 8 -14.11 8.85 23.46
N LEU A 9 -13.72 9.43 22.31
CA LEU A 9 -12.55 9.01 21.54
C LEU A 9 -11.30 9.72 22.03
N THR A 10 -10.16 9.07 21.91
CA THR A 10 -8.84 9.62 22.24
C THR A 10 -8.16 10.28 21.05
N GLU A 11 -8.57 9.93 19.83
CA GLU A 11 -8.04 10.45 18.57
C GLU A 11 -9.06 10.27 17.43
N GLN A 12 -8.77 10.86 16.26
CA GLN A 12 -9.64 10.76 15.09
C GLN A 12 -9.62 9.34 14.51
N PRO A 13 -10.77 8.64 14.42
CA PRO A 13 -10.79 7.26 13.91
C PRO A 13 -10.55 7.17 12.40
N PHE A 14 -10.94 8.20 11.63
CA PHE A 14 -11.00 8.14 10.17
C PHE A 14 -10.00 9.05 9.47
N GLY A 15 -8.86 9.34 10.09
CA GLY A 15 -7.77 10.05 9.44
C GLY A 15 -7.27 9.32 8.18
N ASN A 16 -6.89 10.10 7.15
CA ASN A 16 -6.36 9.57 5.88
C ASN A 16 -4.83 9.43 5.86
N ALA A 17 -4.14 9.81 6.94
CA ALA A 17 -2.72 9.54 7.08
C ALA A 17 -2.46 8.04 7.20
N ALA A 18 -1.36 7.58 6.59
CA ALA A 18 -0.97 6.18 6.65
C ALA A 18 -0.33 5.87 8.02
N ASP A 19 -1.16 5.58 9.02
CA ASP A 19 -0.77 5.14 10.36
C ASP A 19 -0.98 3.63 10.48
N GLY A 20 0.10 2.89 10.72
CA GLY A 20 0.09 1.42 10.81
C GLY A 20 -0.82 0.88 11.92
N ARG A 21 -1.08 1.65 13.00
CA ARG A 21 -2.00 1.25 14.09
C ARG A 21 -3.43 1.03 13.58
N PHE A 22 -3.85 1.81 12.58
CA PHE A 22 -5.16 1.72 11.96
C PHE A 22 -5.22 0.72 10.79
N PHE A 23 -4.15 -0.05 10.56
CA PHE A 23 -4.18 -1.06 9.51
C PHE A 23 -5.15 -2.19 9.89
N PHE A 24 -6.19 -2.33 9.10
CA PHE A 24 -7.15 -3.41 9.25
C PHE A 24 -6.74 -4.61 8.39
N GLU A 25 -6.30 -5.68 9.04
CA GLU A 25 -5.90 -6.91 8.37
C GLU A 25 -7.12 -7.71 7.88
N SER A 26 -7.77 -7.24 6.81
CA SER A 26 -8.82 -8.01 6.18
C SER A 26 -8.29 -9.32 5.59
N PRO A 27 -9.14 -10.34 5.33
CA PRO A 27 -8.69 -11.62 4.77
C PRO A 27 -7.87 -11.47 3.49
N GLN A 28 -8.25 -10.55 2.59
CA GLN A 28 -7.47 -10.28 1.38
C GLN A 28 -6.11 -9.64 1.66
N HIS A 29 -5.98 -8.79 2.70
CA HIS A 29 -4.68 -8.22 3.08
C HIS A 29 -3.77 -9.28 3.71
N GLN A 30 -4.32 -10.19 4.51
CA GLN A 30 -3.58 -11.33 5.05
C GLN A 30 -3.07 -12.26 3.94
N GLU A 31 -3.92 -12.60 2.97
CA GLU A 31 -3.52 -13.39 1.80
C GLU A 31 -2.44 -12.67 0.98
N ALA A 32 -2.62 -11.38 0.72
CA ALA A 32 -1.64 -10.58 -0.01
C ALA A 32 -0.29 -10.56 0.72
N MET A 33 -0.29 -10.35 2.04
CA MET A 33 0.92 -10.36 2.86
C MET A 33 1.65 -11.71 2.77
N LEU A 34 0.94 -12.83 2.91
CA LEU A 34 1.52 -14.17 2.82
C LEU A 34 2.15 -14.43 1.44
N ARG A 35 1.47 -14.06 0.36
CA ARG A 35 1.96 -14.23 -1.00
C ARG A 35 3.18 -13.36 -1.29
N ILE A 36 3.19 -12.10 -0.82
CA ILE A 36 4.35 -11.20 -0.94
C ILE A 36 5.53 -11.81 -0.17
N GLN A 37 5.34 -12.20 1.09
CA GLN A 37 6.40 -12.83 1.90
C GLN A 37 6.96 -14.08 1.24
N HIS A 38 6.10 -14.96 0.70
CA HIS A 38 6.56 -16.15 -0.03
C HIS A 38 7.40 -15.76 -1.25
N SER A 39 6.99 -14.76 -2.02
CA SER A 39 7.73 -14.30 -3.20
C SER A 39 9.12 -13.75 -2.82
N VAL A 40 9.18 -12.85 -1.82
CA VAL A 40 10.45 -12.24 -1.40
C VAL A 40 11.36 -13.23 -0.67
N SER A 41 10.81 -14.16 0.13
CA SER A 41 11.60 -15.18 0.82
C SER A 41 12.28 -16.17 -0.15
N THR A 42 11.62 -16.43 -1.27
CA THR A 42 12.12 -17.34 -2.33
C THR A 42 12.84 -16.59 -3.46
N MET A 43 12.99 -15.27 -3.35
CA MET A 43 13.70 -14.41 -4.31
C MET A 43 13.21 -14.62 -5.76
N LYS A 44 11.88 -14.70 -5.97
CA LYS A 44 11.29 -15.02 -7.29
C LYS A 44 11.25 -13.86 -8.29
N GLY A 45 11.87 -12.72 -7.97
CA GLY A 45 11.93 -11.55 -8.86
C GLY A 45 10.81 -10.56 -8.61
N PHE A 46 9.76 -10.50 -9.44
CA PHE A 46 8.73 -9.47 -9.35
C PHE A 46 7.44 -9.96 -8.72
N THR A 47 6.92 -9.13 -7.82
CA THR A 47 5.54 -9.19 -7.32
C THR A 47 4.83 -7.90 -7.70
N VAL A 48 3.61 -8.01 -8.23
CA VAL A 48 2.80 -6.85 -8.62
C VAL A 48 1.50 -6.86 -7.83
N VAL A 49 1.22 -5.75 -7.15
CA VAL A 49 0.02 -5.56 -6.33
C VAL A 49 -0.79 -4.42 -6.93
N ILE A 50 -1.92 -4.75 -7.50
CA ILE A 50 -2.84 -3.81 -8.14
C ILE A 50 -4.03 -3.55 -7.23
N GLY A 51 -4.53 -2.33 -7.26
CA GLY A 51 -5.78 -1.98 -6.57
C GLY A 51 -6.26 -0.60 -6.98
N GLY A 52 -7.54 -0.35 -6.87
CA GLY A 52 -8.15 0.94 -7.18
C GLY A 52 -7.62 2.07 -6.28
N PRO A 53 -7.96 3.34 -6.60
CA PRO A 53 -7.64 4.47 -5.74
C PRO A 53 -8.27 4.28 -4.35
N GLY A 54 -7.50 4.57 -3.29
CA GLY A 54 -8.01 4.46 -1.91
C GLY A 54 -8.17 3.04 -1.37
N ALA A 55 -7.75 1.98 -2.09
CA ALA A 55 -7.85 0.59 -1.67
C ALA A 55 -6.89 0.17 -0.53
N GLY A 56 -6.02 1.07 -0.05
CA GLY A 56 -5.12 0.78 1.07
C GLY A 56 -3.73 0.25 0.67
N LYS A 57 -3.35 0.31 -0.62
CA LYS A 57 -2.05 -0.19 -1.13
C LYS A 57 -0.85 0.39 -0.41
N THR A 58 -0.78 1.70 -0.21
CA THR A 58 0.32 2.39 0.49
C THR A 58 0.48 1.88 1.92
N LEU A 59 -0.64 1.65 2.61
CA LEU A 59 -0.59 1.13 3.98
C LEU A 59 -0.13 -0.33 4.01
N LEU A 60 -0.57 -1.13 3.04
CA LEU A 60 -0.09 -2.51 2.86
C LEU A 60 1.42 -2.52 2.53
N ALA A 61 1.90 -1.63 1.62
CA ALA A 61 3.32 -1.52 1.29
C ALA A 61 4.18 -1.20 2.52
N ARG A 62 3.74 -0.26 3.35
CA ARG A 62 4.41 0.06 4.63
C ARG A 62 4.39 -1.11 5.60
N ARG A 63 3.26 -1.82 5.70
CA ARG A 63 3.16 -2.99 6.58
C ARG A 63 4.06 -4.14 6.13
N VAL A 64 4.23 -4.31 4.81
CA VAL A 64 5.23 -5.24 4.24
C VAL A 64 6.64 -4.83 4.66
N LEU A 65 7.00 -3.55 4.50
CA LEU A 65 8.31 -3.03 4.89
C LEU A 65 8.57 -3.29 6.38
N GLU A 66 7.67 -2.85 7.27
CA GLU A 66 7.79 -3.04 8.73
C GLU A 66 8.03 -4.51 9.10
N LYS A 67 7.32 -5.42 8.42
CA LYS A 67 7.47 -6.85 8.67
C LYS A 67 8.82 -7.39 8.21
N LEU A 68 9.30 -6.97 7.05
CA LEU A 68 10.62 -7.36 6.53
C LEU A 68 11.75 -6.77 7.39
N GLU A 69 11.62 -5.54 7.86
CA GLU A 69 12.61 -4.90 8.76
C GLU A 69 12.68 -5.56 10.14
N ALA A 70 11.55 -6.08 10.63
CA ALA A 70 11.52 -6.83 11.89
C ALA A 70 12.23 -8.20 11.79
N GLU A 71 12.38 -8.73 10.58
CA GLU A 71 13.10 -9.97 10.31
C GLU A 71 14.54 -9.62 9.88
N ASN A 72 15.54 -10.04 10.64
CA ASN A 72 16.96 -9.72 10.34
C ASN A 72 17.51 -10.40 9.06
N GLU A 73 16.61 -11.01 8.27
CA GLU A 73 16.94 -11.70 7.01
C GLU A 73 16.86 -10.80 5.77
N TYR A 74 16.39 -9.55 5.92
CA TYR A 74 16.14 -8.66 4.78
C TYR A 74 16.87 -7.33 4.92
N GLU A 75 17.34 -6.81 3.78
CA GLU A 75 17.61 -5.39 3.55
C GLU A 75 16.50 -4.88 2.66
N ALA A 76 15.50 -4.23 3.26
CA ALA A 76 14.30 -3.78 2.57
C ALA A 76 14.32 -2.26 2.37
N ALA A 77 13.82 -1.80 1.23
CA ALA A 77 13.67 -0.38 0.90
C ALA A 77 12.30 -0.09 0.34
N LEU A 78 11.71 1.06 0.71
CA LEU A 78 10.45 1.55 0.16
C LEU A 78 10.67 2.86 -0.59
N LEU A 79 10.36 2.86 -1.87
CA LEU A 79 10.32 4.05 -2.73
C LEU A 79 8.86 4.41 -3.04
N VAL A 80 8.51 5.68 -2.88
CA VAL A 80 7.21 6.21 -3.32
C VAL A 80 7.46 7.09 -4.53
N ILE A 81 6.82 6.76 -5.65
CA ILE A 81 6.95 7.55 -6.89
C ILE A 81 5.91 8.67 -6.85
N VAL A 82 6.38 9.92 -6.80
CA VAL A 82 5.52 11.10 -6.63
C VAL A 82 5.28 11.89 -7.92
N HIS A 83 5.99 11.56 -9.01
CA HIS A 83 5.83 12.20 -10.32
C HIS A 83 6.14 11.21 -11.45
N SER A 84 5.66 11.50 -12.66
CA SER A 84 5.81 10.59 -13.82
C SER A 84 7.11 10.79 -14.61
N GLU A 85 7.90 11.82 -14.30
CA GLU A 85 9.16 12.14 -14.98
C GLU A 85 10.37 11.40 -14.37
N VAL A 86 10.14 10.14 -13.97
CA VAL A 86 11.18 9.28 -13.40
C VAL A 86 12.01 8.70 -14.52
N THR A 87 13.32 9.00 -14.52
CA THR A 87 14.28 8.38 -15.43
C THR A 87 14.83 7.07 -14.86
N ALA A 88 15.34 6.22 -15.74
CA ALA A 88 15.98 4.97 -15.36
C ALA A 88 17.18 5.21 -14.42
N ASP A 89 18.02 6.19 -14.71
CA ASP A 89 19.19 6.52 -13.91
C ASP A 89 18.80 7.02 -12.51
N TRP A 90 17.80 7.89 -12.44
CA TRP A 90 17.25 8.34 -11.14
C TRP A 90 16.77 7.18 -10.29
N LEU A 91 16.02 6.25 -10.91
CA LEU A 91 15.47 5.09 -10.20
C LEU A 91 16.59 4.17 -9.67
N LEU A 92 17.56 3.82 -10.52
CA LEU A 92 18.71 3.00 -10.13
C LEU A 92 19.50 3.64 -8.99
N LYS A 93 19.76 4.95 -9.08
CA LYS A 93 20.43 5.70 -8.02
C LYS A 93 19.66 5.70 -6.71
N LYS A 94 18.32 5.86 -6.77
CA LYS A 94 17.46 5.78 -5.58
C LYS A 94 17.48 4.38 -4.96
N ILE A 95 17.40 3.33 -5.77
CA ILE A 95 17.50 1.94 -5.29
C ILE A 95 18.86 1.70 -4.61
N ALA A 96 19.97 2.10 -5.25
CA ALA A 96 21.30 1.94 -4.69
C ALA A 96 21.45 2.65 -3.35
N ASN A 97 20.99 3.91 -3.27
CA ASN A 97 21.03 4.71 -2.04
C ASN A 97 20.19 4.07 -0.92
N GLN A 98 18.97 3.67 -1.21
CA GLN A 98 18.06 3.07 -0.23
C GLN A 98 18.55 1.71 0.29
N LEU A 99 19.27 0.96 -0.53
CA LEU A 99 19.92 -0.29 -0.12
C LEU A 99 21.28 -0.04 0.56
N GLY A 100 21.67 1.21 0.78
CA GLY A 100 22.87 1.58 1.52
C GLY A 100 24.17 1.45 0.71
N ALA A 101 24.14 1.64 -0.61
CA ALA A 101 25.35 1.85 -1.39
C ALA A 101 25.96 3.21 -1.02
N PRO A 102 27.26 3.30 -0.70
CA PRO A 102 27.91 4.57 -0.36
C PRO A 102 28.05 5.44 -1.62
N ASP A 103 27.65 6.71 -1.53
CA ASP A 103 27.80 7.71 -2.61
C ASP A 103 27.49 7.17 -4.00
N PRO A 104 26.24 6.80 -4.32
CA PRO A 104 25.90 6.18 -5.60
C PRO A 104 26.35 7.03 -6.79
N HIS A 105 27.09 6.42 -7.70
CA HIS A 105 27.65 7.09 -8.88
C HIS A 105 26.58 7.77 -9.74
N GLU A 106 26.96 8.88 -10.38
CA GLU A 106 26.06 9.62 -11.29
C GLU A 106 25.88 8.90 -12.63
N LYS A 107 26.96 8.28 -13.13
CA LYS A 107 26.93 7.58 -14.41
C LYS A 107 26.48 6.14 -14.22
N LYS A 108 25.50 5.72 -15.01
CA LYS A 108 24.97 4.36 -15.01
C LYS A 108 26.02 3.27 -15.16
N ALA A 109 27.06 3.52 -16.00
CA ALA A 109 28.15 2.58 -16.22
C ALA A 109 28.93 2.22 -14.94
N ASP A 110 29.02 3.16 -14.01
CA ASP A 110 29.71 2.99 -12.72
C ASP A 110 28.73 2.59 -11.61
N LEU A 111 27.47 3.05 -11.73
CA LEU A 111 26.41 2.78 -10.75
C LEU A 111 25.97 1.30 -10.76
N LEU A 112 25.84 0.66 -11.93
CA LEU A 112 25.41 -0.72 -12.00
C LEU A 112 26.39 -1.71 -11.36
N PRO A 113 27.71 -1.64 -11.60
CA PRO A 113 28.71 -2.43 -10.85
C PRO A 113 28.62 -2.18 -9.34
N GLN A 114 28.53 -0.92 -8.90
CA GLN A 114 28.41 -0.56 -7.50
C GLN A 114 27.15 -1.16 -6.85
N LEU A 115 26.01 -1.10 -7.55
CA LEU A 115 24.76 -1.72 -7.06
C LEU A 115 24.90 -3.24 -6.98
N PHE A 116 25.56 -3.87 -7.97
CA PHE A 116 25.83 -5.31 -7.95
C PHE A 116 26.68 -5.70 -6.74
N GLU A 117 27.79 -4.98 -6.50
CA GLU A 117 28.66 -5.22 -5.33
C GLU A 117 27.88 -5.08 -4.02
N ARG A 118 27.00 -4.06 -3.91
CA ARG A 118 26.15 -3.89 -2.73
C ARG A 118 25.17 -5.06 -2.54
N LEU A 119 24.52 -5.50 -3.62
CA LEU A 119 23.61 -6.63 -3.57
C LEU A 119 24.34 -7.94 -3.21
N GLN A 120 25.56 -8.11 -3.71
CA GLN A 120 26.41 -9.23 -3.35
C GLN A 120 26.79 -9.19 -1.87
N ALA A 121 27.19 -8.02 -1.35
CA ALA A 121 27.49 -7.84 0.07
C ALA A 121 26.29 -8.15 0.97
N ILE A 122 25.06 -7.80 0.57
CA ILE A 122 23.82 -8.16 1.27
C ILE A 122 23.65 -9.69 1.28
N HIS A 123 23.86 -10.32 0.11
CA HIS A 123 23.78 -11.78 -0.03
C HIS A 123 24.82 -12.51 0.85
N ASP A 124 26.07 -12.05 0.84
CA ASP A 124 27.18 -12.63 1.60
C ASP A 124 26.97 -12.50 3.12
N ALA A 125 26.26 -11.45 3.54
CA ALA A 125 25.77 -11.29 4.92
C ALA A 125 24.59 -12.23 5.28
N GLY A 126 24.18 -13.11 4.37
CA GLY A 126 23.04 -14.01 4.55
C GLY A 126 21.67 -13.37 4.41
N LYS A 127 21.61 -12.12 3.96
CA LYS A 127 20.38 -11.35 3.81
C LYS A 127 19.84 -11.36 2.38
N LYS A 128 18.63 -10.84 2.20
CA LYS A 128 17.89 -10.74 0.95
C LYS A 128 17.55 -9.27 0.68
N ALA A 129 17.93 -8.75 -0.48
CA ALA A 129 17.56 -7.39 -0.87
C ALA A 129 16.13 -7.36 -1.42
N VAL A 130 15.30 -6.46 -0.88
CA VAL A 130 13.90 -6.28 -1.30
C VAL A 130 13.66 -4.79 -1.56
N VAL A 131 13.14 -4.46 -2.74
CA VAL A 131 12.73 -3.11 -3.09
C VAL A 131 11.23 -3.08 -3.29
N ILE A 132 10.56 -2.28 -2.48
CA ILE A 132 9.13 -2.01 -2.56
C ILE A 132 8.95 -0.67 -3.25
N ILE A 133 8.12 -0.61 -4.29
CA ILE A 133 7.82 0.63 -5.02
C ILE A 133 6.33 0.88 -4.94
N ASP A 134 5.96 1.97 -4.26
CA ASP A 134 4.58 2.44 -4.22
C ASP A 134 4.32 3.49 -5.31
N GLU A 135 3.07 3.61 -5.76
CA GLU A 135 2.64 4.41 -6.90
C GLU A 135 3.39 4.06 -8.21
N ALA A 136 3.72 2.78 -8.38
CA ALA A 136 4.47 2.30 -9.55
C ALA A 136 3.75 2.53 -10.90
N ASN A 137 2.45 2.82 -10.89
CA ASN A 137 1.70 3.29 -12.07
C ASN A 137 2.18 4.64 -12.61
N MET A 138 2.95 5.40 -11.83
CA MET A 138 3.60 6.63 -12.31
C MET A 138 4.79 6.34 -13.24
N LEU A 139 5.35 5.12 -13.21
CA LEU A 139 6.39 4.67 -14.12
C LEU A 139 5.77 4.37 -15.49
N LYS A 140 6.21 5.09 -16.53
CA LYS A 140 5.63 5.01 -17.88
C LYS A 140 6.69 4.72 -18.95
N SER A 141 7.95 5.00 -18.67
CA SER A 141 9.01 4.88 -19.67
C SER A 141 9.44 3.43 -19.85
N LYS A 142 9.61 3.02 -21.10
CA LYS A 142 10.09 1.70 -21.45
C LYS A 142 11.49 1.44 -20.87
N GLU A 143 12.34 2.45 -20.88
CA GLU A 143 13.69 2.38 -20.35
C GLU A 143 13.69 2.01 -18.85
N VAL A 144 12.74 2.53 -18.06
CA VAL A 144 12.61 2.19 -16.65
C VAL A 144 12.27 0.70 -16.47
N PHE A 145 11.36 0.17 -17.29
CA PHE A 145 11.01 -1.25 -17.23
C PHE A 145 12.13 -2.16 -17.74
N GLU A 146 12.90 -1.71 -18.73
CA GLU A 146 14.13 -2.40 -19.18
C GLU A 146 15.17 -2.49 -18.06
N GLU A 147 15.33 -1.43 -17.23
CA GLU A 147 16.21 -1.49 -16.06
C GLU A 147 15.72 -2.48 -15.00
N PHE A 148 14.44 -2.52 -14.70
CA PHE A 148 13.90 -3.56 -13.81
C PHE A 148 14.20 -4.95 -14.34
N ARG A 149 14.04 -5.16 -15.63
CA ARG A 149 14.41 -6.43 -16.26
C ARG A 149 15.91 -6.71 -16.12
N GLY A 150 16.74 -5.69 -16.29
CA GLY A 150 18.20 -5.74 -16.05
C GLY A 150 18.52 -6.14 -14.62
N LEU A 151 17.92 -5.47 -13.63
CA LEU A 151 18.09 -5.79 -12.20
C LEU A 151 17.69 -7.23 -11.88
N SER A 152 16.65 -7.75 -12.52
CA SER A 152 16.22 -9.14 -12.32
C SER A 152 17.19 -10.20 -12.85
N ASN A 153 18.18 -9.79 -13.67
CA ASN A 153 19.25 -10.68 -14.13
C ASN A 153 20.46 -10.71 -13.18
N LEU A 154 20.48 -9.83 -12.18
CA LEU A 154 21.54 -9.85 -11.17
C LEU A 154 21.36 -11.09 -10.29
N GLU A 155 22.25 -12.04 -10.45
CA GLU A 155 22.18 -13.34 -9.78
C GLU A 155 23.54 -13.89 -9.43
N VAL A 156 23.57 -14.73 -8.41
CA VAL A 156 24.65 -15.65 -8.12
C VAL A 156 24.20 -17.07 -8.47
N PRO A 157 25.07 -18.09 -8.53
CA PRO A 157 24.63 -19.44 -8.87
C PRO A 157 23.44 -19.91 -8.06
N GLY A 158 22.30 -20.10 -8.75
CA GLY A 158 21.05 -20.60 -8.17
C GLY A 158 20.18 -19.58 -7.45
N ARG A 159 20.53 -18.28 -7.40
CA ARG A 159 19.76 -17.29 -6.63
C ARG A 159 19.78 -15.88 -7.22
N LYS A 160 18.60 -15.25 -7.29
CA LYS A 160 18.49 -13.82 -7.59
C LYS A 160 18.98 -12.99 -6.41
N LEU A 161 19.60 -11.84 -6.72
CA LEU A 161 20.15 -10.93 -5.70
C LEU A 161 19.14 -9.88 -5.23
N ILE A 162 18.07 -9.66 -5.98
CA ILE A 162 17.05 -8.65 -5.65
C ILE A 162 15.65 -9.17 -5.92
N SER A 163 14.71 -8.81 -5.06
CA SER A 163 13.27 -8.99 -5.25
C SER A 163 12.59 -7.63 -5.28
N VAL A 164 11.65 -7.44 -6.20
CA VAL A 164 10.95 -6.16 -6.38
C VAL A 164 9.45 -6.36 -6.20
N VAL A 165 8.84 -5.52 -5.37
CA VAL A 165 7.39 -5.52 -5.13
C VAL A 165 6.83 -4.17 -5.61
N LEU A 166 5.99 -4.21 -6.65
CA LEU A 166 5.38 -3.02 -7.25
C LEU A 166 3.93 -2.88 -6.77
N PHE A 167 3.59 -1.75 -6.16
CA PHE A 167 2.23 -1.38 -5.81
C PHE A 167 1.75 -0.28 -6.75
N GLY A 168 0.57 -0.45 -7.35
CA GLY A 168 0.05 0.54 -8.29
C GLY A 168 -1.43 0.46 -8.57
N LEU A 169 -1.91 1.44 -9.33
CA LEU A 169 -3.24 1.44 -9.94
C LEU A 169 -3.28 0.43 -11.10
N PRO A 170 -4.47 0.07 -11.62
CA PRO A 170 -4.62 -0.83 -12.77
C PRO A 170 -3.78 -0.43 -13.99
N ASP A 171 -3.54 0.86 -14.21
CA ASP A 171 -2.70 1.38 -15.29
C ASP A 171 -1.27 0.82 -15.27
N LEU A 172 -0.76 0.38 -14.12
CA LEU A 172 0.55 -0.25 -14.02
C LEU A 172 0.68 -1.45 -14.95
N GLU A 173 -0.37 -2.24 -15.12
CA GLU A 173 -0.35 -3.39 -16.04
C GLU A 173 -0.16 -2.97 -17.49
N THR A 174 -0.88 -1.94 -17.90
CA THR A 174 -0.75 -1.36 -19.25
C THR A 174 0.64 -0.76 -19.45
N ASN A 175 1.16 -0.06 -18.44
CA ASN A 175 2.50 0.51 -18.50
C ASN A 175 3.59 -0.57 -18.60
N MET A 176 3.46 -1.66 -17.84
CA MET A 176 4.42 -2.79 -17.89
C MET A 176 4.36 -3.55 -19.22
N ALA A 177 3.22 -3.54 -19.91
CA ALA A 177 3.04 -4.24 -21.19
C ALA A 177 3.94 -3.73 -22.31
N VAL A 178 4.60 -2.57 -22.15
CA VAL A 178 5.61 -2.04 -23.08
C VAL A 178 6.92 -2.87 -23.07
N ASP A 179 7.13 -3.68 -22.01
CA ASP A 179 8.24 -4.66 -21.93
C ASP A 179 7.67 -6.07 -21.61
N PRO A 180 7.20 -6.82 -22.63
CA PRO A 180 6.66 -8.16 -22.44
C PRO A 180 7.61 -9.14 -21.72
N PRO A 181 8.94 -9.10 -21.93
CA PRO A 181 9.87 -9.93 -21.16
C PRO A 181 9.87 -9.64 -19.65
N LEU A 182 9.62 -8.42 -19.22
CA LEU A 182 9.45 -8.10 -17.79
C LEU A 182 8.15 -8.71 -17.24
N VAL A 183 7.05 -8.59 -18.00
CA VAL A 183 5.74 -9.17 -17.60
C VAL A 183 5.86 -10.68 -17.36
N GLN A 184 6.64 -11.40 -18.17
CA GLN A 184 6.89 -12.84 -18.00
C GLN A 184 7.70 -13.17 -16.71
N ARG A 185 8.36 -12.20 -16.10
CA ARG A 185 9.11 -12.35 -14.85
C ARG A 185 8.31 -12.01 -13.60
N VAL A 186 7.06 -11.62 -13.75
CA VAL A 186 6.15 -11.42 -12.63
C VAL A 186 5.76 -12.79 -12.07
N ALA A 187 6.29 -13.12 -10.90
CA ALA A 187 6.03 -14.40 -10.25
C ALA A 187 4.71 -14.40 -9.47
N VAL A 188 4.32 -13.24 -8.93
CA VAL A 188 3.09 -13.08 -8.14
C VAL A 188 2.37 -11.81 -8.59
N LYS A 189 1.08 -11.96 -8.89
CA LYS A 189 0.18 -10.84 -9.20
C LYS A 189 -1.00 -10.89 -8.25
N LEU A 190 -1.26 -9.77 -7.57
CA LEU A 190 -2.30 -9.62 -6.57
C LEU A 190 -3.23 -8.47 -6.97
N ASN A 191 -4.51 -8.63 -6.70
CA ASN A 191 -5.49 -7.58 -6.93
C ASN A 191 -6.25 -7.29 -5.63
N ILE A 192 -6.05 -6.10 -5.07
CA ILE A 192 -6.75 -5.63 -3.88
C ILE A 192 -8.09 -5.04 -4.31
N LYS A 193 -9.15 -5.72 -3.96
CA LYS A 193 -10.53 -5.36 -4.28
C LYS A 193 -11.13 -4.46 -3.20
N PRO A 194 -12.21 -3.72 -3.50
CA PRO A 194 -13.02 -3.10 -2.48
C PRO A 194 -13.49 -4.11 -1.41
N LEU A 195 -13.67 -3.64 -0.19
CA LEU A 195 -14.15 -4.46 0.93
C LEU A 195 -15.63 -4.82 0.70
N ASP A 196 -16.02 -6.04 1.02
CA ASP A 196 -17.44 -6.41 1.09
C ASP A 196 -18.15 -5.76 2.29
N ALA A 197 -19.46 -5.94 2.41
CA ALA A 197 -20.25 -5.30 3.46
C ALA A 197 -19.81 -5.72 4.87
N ALA A 198 -19.57 -7.01 5.09
CA ALA A 198 -19.14 -7.52 6.40
C ALA A 198 -17.74 -7.00 6.77
N THR A 199 -16.82 -7.00 5.83
CA THR A 199 -15.47 -6.48 6.01
C THR A 199 -15.47 -4.95 6.20
N THR A 200 -16.37 -4.20 5.52
CA THR A 200 -16.57 -2.75 5.73
C THR A 200 -17.00 -2.47 7.16
N ALA A 201 -17.99 -3.21 7.66
CA ALA A 201 -18.43 -3.07 9.06
C ALA A 201 -17.29 -3.36 10.05
N GLY A 202 -16.54 -4.44 9.83
CA GLY A 202 -15.35 -4.77 10.61
C GLY A 202 -14.30 -3.67 10.58
N TYR A 203 -14.05 -3.09 9.41
CA TYR A 203 -13.12 -1.97 9.23
C TYR A 203 -13.52 -0.73 10.05
N VAL A 204 -14.79 -0.32 10.00
CA VAL A 204 -15.29 0.83 10.78
C VAL A 204 -15.14 0.56 12.27
N LYS A 205 -15.61 -0.63 12.75
CA LYS A 205 -15.49 -1.02 14.16
C LYS A 205 -14.04 -1.07 14.64
N HIS A 206 -13.13 -1.61 13.82
CA HIS A 206 -11.70 -1.63 14.14
C HIS A 206 -11.14 -0.22 14.32
N ARG A 207 -11.41 0.70 13.39
CA ARG A 207 -10.92 2.08 13.48
C ARG A 207 -11.46 2.82 14.70
N MET A 208 -12.75 2.65 14.98
CA MET A 208 -13.38 3.20 16.19
C MET A 208 -12.75 2.65 17.47
N SER A 209 -12.47 1.34 17.51
CA SER A 209 -11.81 0.69 18.65
C SER A 209 -10.38 1.23 18.88
N ILE A 210 -9.57 1.38 17.82
CA ILE A 210 -8.22 1.97 17.93
C ILE A 210 -8.29 3.41 18.43
N ALA A 211 -9.29 4.18 17.98
CA ALA A 211 -9.51 5.55 18.46
C ALA A 211 -10.09 5.62 19.89
N GLY A 212 -10.28 4.50 20.58
CA GLY A 212 -10.68 4.45 21.99
C GLY A 212 -12.19 4.39 22.23
N ALA A 213 -13.00 4.10 21.21
CA ALA A 213 -14.46 3.96 21.39
C ALA A 213 -14.79 2.85 22.39
N LYS A 214 -15.61 3.16 23.39
CA LYS A 214 -16.06 2.22 24.43
C LYS A 214 -17.46 1.65 24.16
N ARG A 215 -18.12 2.13 23.12
CA ARG A 215 -19.46 1.71 22.68
C ARG A 215 -19.56 1.75 21.18
N ASP A 216 -20.56 1.04 20.63
CA ASP A 216 -20.89 1.15 19.22
C ASP A 216 -21.54 2.52 18.96
N VAL A 217 -20.86 3.36 18.18
CA VAL A 217 -21.37 4.68 17.75
C VAL A 217 -22.16 4.55 16.45
N PHE A 218 -21.77 3.61 15.59
CA PHE A 218 -22.45 3.30 14.33
C PHE A 218 -23.38 2.09 14.54
N ASP A 219 -24.68 2.26 14.24
CA ASP A 219 -25.61 1.14 14.20
C ASP A 219 -25.43 0.29 12.92
N ASP A 220 -26.01 -0.90 12.87
CA ASP A 220 -25.84 -1.81 11.73
C ASP A 220 -26.38 -1.20 10.42
N ALA A 221 -27.48 -0.45 10.49
CA ALA A 221 -28.03 0.23 9.32
C ALA A 221 -27.10 1.33 8.78
N SER A 222 -26.39 2.03 9.66
CA SER A 222 -25.37 3.02 9.25
C SER A 222 -24.14 2.37 8.63
N LEU A 223 -23.72 1.20 9.12
CA LEU A 223 -22.62 0.43 8.54
C LEU A 223 -22.97 -0.08 7.13
N GLU A 224 -24.19 -0.56 6.93
CA GLU A 224 -24.69 -0.93 5.60
C GLU A 224 -24.76 0.29 4.66
N ALA A 225 -25.23 1.44 5.17
CA ALA A 225 -25.25 2.68 4.39
C ALA A 225 -23.83 3.14 4.02
N ILE A 226 -22.86 3.07 4.94
CA ILE A 226 -21.44 3.37 4.64
C ILE A 226 -20.96 2.46 3.52
N HIS A 227 -21.18 1.15 3.60
CA HIS A 227 -20.77 0.23 2.53
C HIS A 227 -21.39 0.60 1.19
N LYS A 228 -22.69 0.84 1.17
CA LYS A 228 -23.47 1.20 -0.03
C LYS A 228 -22.88 2.43 -0.74
N TYR A 229 -22.62 3.51 0.00
CA TYR A 229 -22.14 4.77 -0.60
C TYR A 229 -20.62 4.81 -0.81
N ALA A 230 -19.83 4.20 0.06
CA ALA A 230 -18.37 4.10 -0.10
C ALA A 230 -17.94 2.94 -1.00
N GLN A 231 -18.85 2.03 -1.39
CA GLN A 231 -18.58 0.88 -2.27
C GLN A 231 -17.42 0.02 -1.78
N GLY A 232 -17.21 -0.05 -0.47
CA GLY A 232 -16.13 -0.80 0.14
C GLY A 232 -14.72 -0.19 -0.06
N ILE A 233 -14.61 1.06 -0.53
CA ILE A 233 -13.33 1.73 -0.73
C ILE A 233 -12.87 2.39 0.58
N PRO A 234 -11.77 1.95 1.23
CA PRO A 234 -11.34 2.42 2.54
C PRO A 234 -11.23 3.94 2.68
N ARG A 235 -10.71 4.63 1.67
CA ARG A 235 -10.63 6.10 1.67
C ARG A 235 -12.01 6.75 1.73
N LEU A 236 -12.98 6.24 0.98
CA LEU A 236 -14.36 6.76 0.99
C LEU A 236 -15.07 6.38 2.29
N ILE A 237 -14.83 5.20 2.84
CA ILE A 237 -15.32 4.80 4.17
C ILE A 237 -14.83 5.79 5.23
N ASN A 238 -13.53 6.15 5.21
CA ASN A 238 -12.98 7.13 6.13
C ASN A 238 -13.64 8.50 5.96
N THR A 239 -13.72 9.00 4.73
CA THR A 239 -14.33 10.31 4.47
C THR A 239 -15.78 10.34 4.94
N LEU A 240 -16.55 9.31 4.65
CA LEU A 240 -17.97 9.24 5.02
C LEU A 240 -18.15 9.05 6.53
N GLY A 241 -17.33 8.20 7.15
CA GLY A 241 -17.35 7.96 8.59
C GLY A 241 -17.00 9.20 9.42
N ASP A 242 -15.98 9.96 9.00
CA ASP A 242 -15.57 11.21 9.66
C ASP A 242 -16.67 12.28 9.58
N ASN A 243 -17.24 12.49 8.39
CA ASN A 243 -18.34 13.44 8.20
C ASN A 243 -19.60 13.03 8.99
N ALA A 244 -19.92 11.75 9.05
CA ALA A 244 -21.07 11.25 9.80
C ALA A 244 -20.90 11.44 11.31
N LEU A 245 -19.67 11.28 11.85
CA LEU A 245 -19.38 11.60 13.25
C LEU A 245 -19.52 13.10 13.52
N LEU A 246 -18.97 13.94 12.64
CA LEU A 246 -19.07 15.38 12.76
C LEU A 246 -20.54 15.85 12.74
N GLU A 247 -21.34 15.34 11.79
CA GLU A 247 -22.74 15.72 11.67
C GLU A 247 -23.59 15.23 12.87
N ALA A 248 -23.32 14.02 13.38
CA ALA A 248 -23.95 13.53 14.59
C ALA A 248 -23.64 14.43 15.80
N PHE A 249 -22.39 14.88 15.94
CA PHE A 249 -21.98 15.84 16.97
C PHE A 249 -22.70 17.19 16.83
N LEU A 250 -22.73 17.76 15.63
CA LEU A 250 -23.38 19.06 15.35
C LEU A 250 -24.90 19.01 15.64
N THR A 251 -25.52 17.88 15.36
CA THR A 251 -26.94 17.65 15.63
C THR A 251 -27.22 17.07 17.03
N LYS A 252 -26.20 17.01 17.90
CA LYS A 252 -26.27 16.53 19.29
C LYS A 252 -26.84 15.11 19.40
N LYS A 253 -26.49 14.24 18.48
CA LYS A 253 -26.84 12.81 18.52
C LYS A 253 -25.70 11.99 19.12
N ASP A 254 -26.05 11.00 19.91
CA ASP A 254 -25.10 10.10 20.58
C ASP A 254 -24.67 8.92 19.70
N SER A 255 -25.26 8.75 18.52
CA SER A 255 -24.96 7.68 17.57
C SER A 255 -25.18 8.13 16.13
N VAL A 256 -24.53 7.44 15.20
CA VAL A 256 -24.69 7.60 13.76
C VAL A 256 -25.67 6.57 13.25
N ASN A 257 -26.71 7.02 12.55
CA ASN A 257 -27.71 6.17 11.89
C ASN A 257 -27.61 6.30 10.36
N ALA A 258 -28.34 5.43 9.64
CA ALA A 258 -28.34 5.39 8.18
C ALA A 258 -28.74 6.73 7.52
N ALA A 259 -29.68 7.49 8.12
CA ALA A 259 -30.11 8.77 7.56
C ALA A 259 -28.97 9.81 7.57
N LEU A 260 -28.19 9.91 8.67
CA LEU A 260 -27.02 10.78 8.73
C LEU A 260 -25.97 10.40 7.67
N VAL A 261 -25.69 9.11 7.54
CA VAL A 261 -24.75 8.62 6.51
C VAL A 261 -25.25 8.98 5.11
N GLN A 262 -26.54 8.84 4.84
CA GLN A 262 -27.15 9.18 3.55
C GLN A 262 -27.05 10.68 3.24
N ASP A 263 -27.30 11.54 4.23
CA ASP A 263 -27.20 12.99 4.08
C ASP A 263 -25.74 13.39 3.79
N CYS A 264 -24.79 12.90 4.58
CA CYS A 264 -23.35 13.10 4.31
C CYS A 264 -22.93 12.59 2.93
N ALA A 265 -23.41 11.44 2.50
CA ALA A 265 -23.10 10.89 1.18
C ALA A 265 -23.62 11.81 0.06
N ARG A 266 -24.82 12.38 0.21
CA ARG A 266 -25.40 13.32 -0.73
C ARG A 266 -24.55 14.59 -0.83
N ASP A 267 -24.14 15.14 0.32
CA ASP A 267 -23.33 16.36 0.38
C ASP A 267 -21.92 16.16 -0.25
N LEU A 268 -21.38 14.94 -0.13
CA LEU A 268 -20.13 14.54 -0.76
C LEU A 268 -20.27 14.13 -2.24
N GLY A 269 -21.49 14.16 -2.79
CA GLY A 269 -21.77 13.73 -4.16
C GLY A 269 -21.59 12.22 -4.41
N LEU A 270 -21.64 11.40 -3.36
CA LEU A 270 -21.52 9.95 -3.47
C LEU A 270 -22.88 9.36 -3.86
N GLN A 271 -22.90 8.63 -4.97
CA GLN A 271 -24.08 7.90 -5.41
C GLN A 271 -24.02 6.46 -4.86
N GLY A 272 -25.12 6.02 -4.22
CA GLY A 272 -25.22 4.63 -3.79
C GLY A 272 -25.32 3.70 -4.99
N ALA A 273 -24.61 2.56 -4.94
CA ALA A 273 -24.73 1.50 -5.93
C ALA A 273 -26.08 0.77 -5.79
#